data_1674280929dbef3eeefc6ba6bdeb64b3
#
_entry.id   1674280929dbef3eeefc6ba6bdeb64b3
#
_cell.length_a   1.000
_cell.length_b   1.000
_cell.length_c   1.000
_cell.angle_alpha   90.00
_cell.angle_beta   90.00
_cell.angle_gamma   90.00
#
_symmetry.space_group_name_H-M   'P 1'
#
loop_
_entity.id
_entity.type
_entity.pdbx_description
1 polymer ?
#
loop_
_entity_poly.entity_id
_entity_poly.type
_entity_poly.pdbx_seq_one_letter_code
_entity_poly.pdbx_strand_id
1 'polypeptide(L)'
;MPTVEIYTKAFCPYCWRAKELLESKGVEYREIAVDYGGEAREQMIQRANGRTTVPQIFIREQHVGGCDDLVALEREGRLDELVLR
;
A
#
# COMPACT_ATOMS: atom_id res chain seq x y z
N MET A 1 7.32 -1.08 -15.36
CA MET A 1 6.62 -1.55 -14.14
C MET A 1 5.67 -0.49 -13.63
N PRO A 2 4.50 -0.88 -13.11
CA PRO A 2 3.61 0.10 -12.51
C PRO A 2 4.22 0.71 -11.26
N THR A 3 3.84 1.95 -10.96
CA THR A 3 4.23 2.61 -9.74
C THR A 3 3.42 2.05 -8.57
N VAL A 4 4.11 1.60 -7.53
CA VAL A 4 3.47 1.11 -6.31
C VAL A 4 3.93 1.97 -5.14
N GLU A 5 2.97 2.49 -4.39
CA GLU A 5 3.26 3.32 -3.23
C GLU A 5 2.53 2.77 -2.02
N ILE A 6 3.19 2.81 -0.86
CA ILE A 6 2.60 2.35 0.38
C ILE A 6 2.90 3.34 1.50
N TYR A 7 1.85 3.78 2.17
CA TYR A 7 1.98 4.63 3.36
C TYR A 7 2.02 3.74 4.59
N THR A 8 2.99 3.98 5.46
CA THR A 8 3.25 3.11 6.61
C THR A 8 3.59 3.89 7.86
N LYS A 9 3.63 3.17 8.99
CA LYS A 9 4.21 3.65 10.23
C LYS A 9 5.18 2.60 10.75
N ALA A 10 6.10 3.02 11.61
CA ALA A 10 6.97 2.09 12.33
C ALA A 10 6.12 1.20 13.25
N PHE A 11 6.60 0.00 13.54
CA PHE A 11 5.93 -0.93 14.44
C PHE A 11 4.49 -1.25 14.04
N CYS A 12 4.27 -1.42 12.74
CA CYS A 12 2.96 -1.74 12.18
C CYS A 12 3.02 -3.13 11.55
N PRO A 13 2.50 -4.16 12.22
CA PRO A 13 2.53 -5.53 11.67
C PRO A 13 1.82 -5.67 10.33
N TYR A 14 0.72 -4.97 10.14
CA TYR A 14 0.01 -5.00 8.85
C TYR A 14 0.82 -4.34 7.75
N CYS A 15 1.57 -3.30 8.08
CA CYS A 15 2.48 -2.69 7.12
C CYS A 15 3.58 -3.67 6.72
N TRP A 16 4.16 -4.37 7.68
CA TRP A 16 5.19 -5.38 7.42
C TRP A 16 4.65 -6.49 6.52
N ARG A 17 3.44 -6.96 6.81
CA ARG A 17 2.80 -8.02 6.04
C ARG A 17 2.55 -7.58 4.59
N ALA A 18 2.07 -6.37 4.40
CA ALA A 18 1.82 -5.83 3.07
C ALA A 18 3.12 -5.70 2.27
N LYS A 19 4.17 -5.17 2.91
CA LYS A 19 5.46 -5.04 2.27
C LYS A 19 6.06 -6.40 1.90
N GLU A 20 5.93 -7.36 2.79
CA GLU A 20 6.41 -8.71 2.57
C GLU A 20 5.76 -9.35 1.35
N LEU A 21 4.45 -9.17 1.21
CA LEU A 21 3.73 -9.68 0.05
C LEU A 21 4.24 -9.04 -1.23
N LEU A 22 4.38 -7.72 -1.26
CA LEU A 22 4.91 -7.02 -2.43
C LEU A 22 6.32 -7.48 -2.77
N GLU A 23 7.16 -7.64 -1.75
CA GLU A 23 8.53 -8.10 -1.93
C GLU A 23 8.58 -9.53 -2.48
N SER A 24 7.68 -10.39 -2.04
CA SER A 24 7.61 -11.76 -2.54
C SER A 24 7.26 -11.84 -4.01
N LYS A 25 6.64 -10.78 -4.54
CA LYS A 25 6.31 -10.66 -5.96
C LYS A 25 7.43 -10.03 -6.77
N GLY A 26 8.53 -9.65 -6.14
CA GLY A 26 9.60 -8.92 -6.81
C GLY A 26 9.22 -7.50 -7.20
N VAL A 27 8.24 -6.93 -6.53
CA VAL A 27 7.72 -5.60 -6.85
C VAL A 27 8.51 -4.54 -6.10
N GLU A 28 8.98 -3.55 -6.83
CA GLU A 28 9.56 -2.37 -6.21
C GLU A 28 8.43 -1.42 -5.80
N TYR A 29 8.54 -0.86 -4.61
CA TYR A 29 7.53 0.06 -4.11
C TYR A 29 8.19 1.24 -3.42
N ARG A 30 7.48 2.35 -3.38
CA ARG A 30 7.90 3.53 -2.64
C ARG A 30 7.17 3.54 -1.31
N GLU A 31 7.93 3.57 -0.23
CA GLU A 31 7.36 3.62 1.12
C GLU A 31 7.35 5.05 1.62
N ILE A 32 6.22 5.49 2.16
CA ILE A 32 6.04 6.84 2.67
C ILE A 32 5.61 6.73 4.13
N ALA A 33 6.50 7.17 5.03
CA ALA A 33 6.21 7.12 6.47
C ALA A 33 5.26 8.25 6.86
N VAL A 34 4.28 7.91 7.69
CA VAL A 34 3.32 8.89 8.20
C VAL A 34 3.31 8.94 9.74
N ASP A 35 4.41 8.47 10.36
CA ASP A 35 4.52 8.39 11.83
C ASP A 35 4.26 9.72 12.51
N TYR A 36 4.71 10.80 11.90
CA TYR A 36 4.65 12.11 12.53
C TYR A 36 3.50 12.97 12.00
N GLY A 37 2.58 12.38 11.26
CA GLY A 37 1.47 13.12 10.68
C GLY A 37 1.93 14.05 9.56
N GLY A 38 1.41 15.27 9.56
CA GLY A 38 1.81 16.29 8.62
C GLY A 38 1.29 16.05 7.21
N GLU A 39 2.00 16.60 6.25
CA GLU A 39 1.60 16.61 4.84
C GLU A 39 1.44 15.22 4.25
N ALA A 40 2.35 14.32 4.59
CA ALA A 40 2.30 12.96 4.08
C ALA A 40 1.02 12.25 4.54
N ARG A 41 0.66 12.42 5.80
CA ARG A 41 -0.56 11.83 6.34
C ARG A 41 -1.81 12.41 5.70
N GLU A 42 -1.85 13.73 5.55
CA GLU A 42 -2.98 14.39 4.91
C GLU A 42 -3.14 13.93 3.46
N GLN A 43 -2.04 13.81 2.75
CA GLN A 43 -2.05 13.32 1.38
C GLN A 43 -2.59 11.89 1.31
N MET A 44 -2.18 11.04 2.25
CA MET A 44 -2.69 9.68 2.35
C MET A 44 -4.21 9.68 2.52
N ILE A 45 -4.70 10.48 3.46
CA ILE A 45 -6.13 10.53 3.77
C ILE A 45 -6.93 10.97 2.55
N GLN A 46 -6.47 12.00 1.85
CA GLN A 46 -7.14 12.48 0.66
C GLN A 46 -7.18 11.42 -0.43
N ARG A 47 -6.05 10.76 -0.67
CA ARG A 47 -5.96 9.73 -1.70
C ARG A 47 -6.74 8.47 -1.33
N ALA A 48 -6.88 8.20 -0.04
CA ALA A 48 -7.54 7.00 0.47
C ALA A 48 -9.02 7.20 0.77
N ASN A 49 -9.62 8.23 0.20
CA ASN A 49 -11.05 8.52 0.35
C ASN A 49 -11.45 8.67 1.82
N GLY A 50 -10.59 9.31 2.60
CA GLY A 50 -10.85 9.60 4.00
C GLY A 50 -10.35 8.55 4.99
N ARG A 51 -9.79 7.44 4.52
CA ARG A 51 -9.26 6.41 5.44
C ARG A 51 -7.99 6.93 6.10
N THR A 52 -7.88 6.66 7.39
CA THR A 52 -6.78 7.15 8.22
C THR A 52 -5.84 6.07 8.71
N THR A 53 -6.12 4.81 8.40
CA THR A 53 -5.34 3.67 8.86
C THR A 53 -4.15 3.39 7.95
N VAL A 54 -3.15 2.70 8.48
CA VAL A 54 -2.02 2.21 7.69
C VAL A 54 -2.01 0.68 7.74
N PRO A 55 -1.51 0.03 6.70
CA PRO A 55 -0.98 0.62 5.48
C PRO A 55 -2.08 1.12 4.55
N GLN A 56 -1.75 2.04 3.66
CA GLN A 56 -2.60 2.40 2.53
C GLN A 56 -1.77 2.25 1.27
N ILE A 57 -2.26 1.49 0.32
CA ILE A 57 -1.51 1.06 -0.85
C ILE A 57 -2.15 1.61 -2.12
N PHE A 58 -1.30 2.07 -3.03
CA PHE A 58 -1.72 2.64 -4.31
C PHE A 58 -0.92 2.00 -5.42
N ILE A 59 -1.61 1.58 -6.47
CA ILE A 59 -0.97 1.02 -7.66
C ILE A 59 -1.41 1.86 -8.85
N ARG A 60 -0.45 2.47 -9.54
CA ARG A 60 -0.73 3.42 -10.63
C ARG A 60 -1.68 4.52 -10.18
N GLU A 61 -1.46 5.01 -8.96
CA GLU A 61 -2.27 6.05 -8.33
C GLU A 61 -3.70 5.63 -7.98
N GLN A 62 -4.07 4.39 -8.26
CA GLN A 62 -5.37 3.86 -7.83
C GLN A 62 -5.28 3.33 -6.42
N HIS A 63 -6.26 3.68 -5.61
CA HIS A 63 -6.32 3.26 -4.22
C HIS A 63 -6.70 1.78 -4.14
N VAL A 64 -5.77 0.97 -3.65
CA VAL A 64 -6.04 -0.45 -3.36
C VAL A 64 -6.69 -0.58 -1.98
N GLY A 65 -6.14 0.10 -1.00
CA GLY A 65 -6.62 0.03 0.38
C GLY A 65 -5.54 -0.41 1.33
N GLY A 66 -5.93 -1.16 2.35
CA GLY A 66 -5.02 -1.66 3.38
C GLY A 66 -4.48 -3.04 3.08
N CYS A 67 -3.88 -3.65 4.09
CA CYS A 67 -3.31 -4.99 3.96
C CYS A 67 -4.37 -6.02 3.57
N ASP A 68 -5.55 -5.95 4.18
CA ASP A 68 -6.63 -6.89 3.89
C ASP A 68 -7.05 -6.81 2.43
N ASP A 69 -7.13 -5.60 1.90
CA ASP A 69 -7.50 -5.38 0.50
C ASP A 69 -6.43 -5.95 -0.44
N LEU A 70 -5.16 -5.77 -0.08
CA LEU A 70 -4.06 -6.30 -0.88
C LEU A 70 -4.07 -7.83 -0.88
N VAL A 71 -4.28 -8.43 0.28
CA VAL A 71 -4.36 -9.87 0.43
C VAL A 71 -5.55 -10.43 -0.37
N ALA A 72 -6.67 -9.74 -0.35
CA ALA A 72 -7.85 -10.14 -1.11
C ALA A 72 -7.55 -10.18 -2.61
N LEU A 73 -6.85 -9.16 -3.13
CA LEU A 73 -6.43 -9.15 -4.53
C LEU A 73 -5.53 -10.35 -4.85
N GLU A 74 -4.64 -10.68 -3.95
CA GLU A 74 -3.75 -11.82 -4.15
C GLU A 74 -4.54 -13.14 -4.20
N ARG A 75 -5.49 -13.31 -3.30
CA ARG A 75 -6.33 -14.52 -3.25
C ARG A 75 -7.18 -14.68 -4.51
N GLU A 76 -7.58 -13.57 -5.11
CA GLU A 76 -8.36 -13.57 -6.33
C GLU A 76 -7.49 -13.75 -7.59
N GLY A 77 -6.18 -13.80 -7.42
CA GLY A 77 -5.25 -13.91 -8.54
C GLY A 77 -5.12 -12.62 -9.34
N ARG A 78 -5.56 -11.49 -8.78
CA ARG A 78 -5.60 -10.21 -9.49
C ARG A 78 -4.40 -9.31 -9.20
N LEU A 79 -3.69 -9.57 -8.12
CA LEU A 79 -2.56 -8.72 -7.75
C LEU A 79 -1.46 -8.75 -8.80
N ASP A 80 -1.11 -9.93 -9.30
CA ASP A 80 -0.08 -10.06 -10.32
C ASP A 80 -0.40 -9.23 -11.56
N GLU A 81 -1.66 -9.21 -11.97
CA GLU A 81 -2.08 -8.40 -13.11
C GLU A 81 -1.81 -6.92 -12.91
N LEU A 82 -1.95 -6.46 -11.67
CA LEU A 82 -1.78 -5.04 -11.36
C LEU A 82 -0.32 -4.63 -11.23
N VAL A 83 0.52 -5.51 -10.68
CA VAL A 83 1.89 -5.14 -10.33
C VAL A 83 2.96 -5.62 -11.30
N LEU A 84 2.67 -6.61 -12.12
CA LEU A 84 3.67 -7.21 -13.01
C LEU A 84 3.52 -6.81 -14.48
N ARG A 85 2.64 -5.88 -14.76
CA ARG A 85 2.44 -5.41 -16.13
C ARG A 85 3.10 -4.09 -16.41
#